data_f3a8644f9a5a10464d873e6a07a72d5c
#
_entry.id   f3a8644f9a5a10464d873e6a07a72d5c
#
_cell.length_a   1.000
_cell.length_b   1.000
_cell.length_c   1.000
_cell.angle_alpha   90.00
_cell.angle_beta   90.00
_cell.angle_gamma   90.00
#
_symmetry.space_group_name_H-M   'P 1'
#
loop_
_entity.id
_entity.type
_entity.pdbx_description
1 polymer ?
#
loop_
_entity_poly.entity_id
_entity_poly.type
_entity_poly.pdbx_seq_one_letter_code
_entity_poly.pdbx_strand_id
1 'polypeptide(L)'
;LYDVDNVQPIDAAINLPLGETGFTPLRVNAYINSAEAALLNQRGLEFTPIVNESRLAAELSGPGTDQPGSWPSYETYVARWQALADTHPDIVQKIQIGTSVLGRAIWCLKISDNPGLQENEPEIKFSAAIHGDETTGIELTTRLAELLANNYPVDPRLASLVDNLETWICP
;
A
#
# COMPACT_ATOMS: atom_id res chain seq x y z
N LEU A 1 8.09 13.58 3.56
CA LEU A 1 8.08 14.54 4.67
C LEU A 1 6.63 14.82 5.02
N TYR A 2 6.21 14.42 6.20
CA TYR A 2 4.83 14.60 6.67
C TYR A 2 4.76 15.82 7.58
N ASP A 3 3.69 16.59 7.41
CA ASP A 3 3.35 17.65 8.34
C ASP A 3 2.91 17.02 9.66
N VAL A 4 3.67 17.22 10.72
CA VAL A 4 3.37 16.65 12.05
C VAL A 4 2.10 17.22 12.66
N ASP A 5 1.69 18.42 12.23
CA ASP A 5 0.49 19.10 12.72
C ASP A 5 -0.74 18.78 11.88
N ASN A 6 -0.58 18.33 10.64
CA ASN A 6 -1.66 18.09 9.69
C ASN A 6 -1.58 16.76 8.96
N VAL A 7 -0.64 15.89 9.26
CA VAL A 7 -0.46 14.51 8.72
C VAL A 7 -0.55 14.39 7.18
N GLN A 8 -0.82 15.49 6.47
CA GLN A 8 -1.03 15.51 5.02
C GLN A 8 0.12 16.27 4.34
N PRO A 9 0.85 15.60 3.44
CA PRO A 9 1.86 16.28 2.64
C PRO A 9 1.20 17.27 1.67
N ILE A 10 1.88 18.36 1.39
CA ILE A 10 1.48 19.33 0.36
C ILE A 10 2.24 18.96 -0.92
N ASP A 11 1.51 18.62 -1.97
CA ASP A 11 2.08 18.50 -3.29
C ASP A 11 2.39 19.92 -3.84
N ALA A 12 3.63 20.18 -4.16
CA ALA A 12 4.06 21.50 -4.59
C ALA A 12 4.94 21.45 -5.84
N ALA A 13 4.69 22.38 -6.75
CA ALA A 13 5.62 22.70 -7.84
C ALA A 13 6.45 23.91 -7.42
N ILE A 14 7.74 23.72 -7.22
CA ILE A 14 8.66 24.77 -6.83
C ILE A 14 9.34 25.31 -8.08
N ASN A 15 9.19 26.61 -8.34
CA ASN A 15 9.90 27.30 -9.40
C ASN A 15 11.23 27.82 -8.84
N LEU A 16 12.32 27.23 -9.29
CA LEU A 16 13.65 27.72 -8.94
C LEU A 16 14.02 28.89 -9.84
N PRO A 17 14.54 29.99 -9.29
CA PRO A 17 14.99 31.12 -10.09
C PRO A 17 16.16 30.68 -11.01
N LEU A 18 16.21 31.28 -12.20
CA LEU A 18 17.32 31.10 -13.11
C LEU A 18 18.63 31.54 -12.44
N GLY A 19 19.62 30.68 -12.42
CA GLY A 19 20.98 31.13 -12.19
C GLY A 19 21.47 32.01 -13.37
N GLU A 20 22.52 32.79 -13.16
CA GLU A 20 23.10 33.72 -14.13
C GLU A 20 23.51 33.14 -15.49
N THR A 21 23.32 31.85 -15.69
CA THR A 21 23.76 31.06 -16.87
C THR A 21 22.70 30.82 -17.94
N GLY A 22 21.50 31.40 -17.81
CA GLY A 22 20.48 31.40 -18.89
C GLY A 22 19.80 30.08 -19.19
N PHE A 23 19.84 29.12 -18.26
CA PHE A 23 19.10 27.85 -18.39
C PHE A 23 17.59 28.03 -18.10
N THR A 24 16.77 27.20 -18.74
CA THR A 24 15.33 27.15 -18.50
C THR A 24 15.03 26.94 -17.00
N PRO A 25 14.03 27.65 -16.43
CA PRO A 25 13.69 27.48 -15.01
C PRO A 25 13.42 26.00 -14.72
N LEU A 26 14.12 25.47 -13.73
CA LEU A 26 13.90 24.11 -13.28
C LEU A 26 12.62 24.07 -12.44
N ARG A 27 11.63 23.33 -12.91
CA ARG A 27 10.44 23.03 -12.13
C ARG A 27 10.65 21.72 -11.39
N VAL A 28 10.51 21.75 -10.07
CA VAL A 28 10.61 20.57 -9.21
C VAL A 28 9.26 20.34 -8.55
N ASN A 29 8.75 19.11 -8.66
CA ASN A 29 7.60 18.67 -7.89
C ASN A 29 8.12 18.05 -6.59
N ALA A 30 7.58 18.47 -5.45
CA ALA A 30 8.01 18.00 -4.14
C ALA A 30 6.81 17.87 -3.20
N TYR A 31 6.92 16.92 -2.27
CA TYR A 31 6.03 16.84 -1.11
C TYR A 31 6.66 17.69 -0.01
N ILE A 32 5.94 18.70 0.45
CA ILE A 32 6.41 19.59 1.52
C ILE A 32 5.35 19.71 2.61
N ASN A 33 5.79 19.88 3.84
CA ASN A 33 4.91 20.20 4.97
C ASN A 33 4.76 21.72 5.14
N SER A 34 3.90 22.15 6.07
CA SER A 34 3.62 23.58 6.30
C SER A 34 4.86 24.37 6.77
N ALA A 35 5.77 23.73 7.55
CA ALA A 35 7.00 24.39 8.00
C ALA A 35 7.99 24.58 6.84
N GLU A 36 8.09 23.59 5.95
CA GLU A 36 8.90 23.66 4.73
C GLU A 36 8.34 24.68 3.74
N ALA A 37 7.01 24.77 3.60
CA ALA A 37 6.34 25.79 2.81
C ALA A 37 6.67 27.19 3.33
N ALA A 38 6.62 27.41 4.66
CA ALA A 38 6.99 28.67 5.27
C ALA A 38 8.48 29.02 5.02
N LEU A 39 9.37 28.03 5.11
CA LEU A 39 10.79 28.22 4.83
C LEU A 39 11.07 28.58 3.37
N LEU A 40 10.37 27.97 2.42
CA LEU A 40 10.47 28.32 0.99
C LEU A 40 10.06 29.78 0.76
N ASN A 41 8.92 30.19 1.33
CA ASN A 41 8.44 31.57 1.23
C ASN A 41 9.44 32.57 1.84
N GLN A 42 10.05 32.26 3.00
CA GLN A 42 11.09 33.09 3.63
C GLN A 42 12.32 33.24 2.75
N ARG A 43 12.65 32.24 1.93
CA ARG A 43 13.77 32.27 0.99
C ARG A 43 13.40 32.86 -0.37
N GLY A 44 12.20 33.40 -0.54
CA GLY A 44 11.72 33.97 -1.80
C GLY A 44 11.49 32.95 -2.90
N LEU A 45 11.34 31.67 -2.57
CA LEU A 45 10.99 30.62 -3.52
C LEU A 45 9.48 30.47 -3.58
N GLU A 46 8.92 30.79 -4.73
CA GLU A 46 7.49 30.62 -4.97
C GLU A 46 7.18 29.15 -5.32
N PHE A 47 6.11 28.64 -4.78
CA PHE A 47 5.58 27.34 -5.15
C PHE A 47 4.08 27.41 -5.41
N THR A 48 3.61 26.51 -6.25
CA THR A 48 2.18 26.36 -6.53
C THR A 48 1.75 24.97 -6.06
N PRO A 49 0.72 24.85 -5.21
CA PRO A 49 0.14 23.56 -4.89
C PRO A 49 -0.30 22.83 -6.17
N ILE A 50 0.06 21.56 -6.28
CA ILE A 50 -0.37 20.69 -7.37
C ILE A 50 -1.49 19.81 -6.84
N VAL A 51 -2.56 19.72 -7.61
CA VAL A 51 -3.60 18.72 -7.31
C VAL A 51 -3.04 17.33 -7.66
N ASN A 52 -2.89 16.51 -6.64
CA ASN A 52 -2.64 15.10 -6.84
C ASN A 52 -3.98 14.44 -7.19
N GLU A 53 -4.17 14.08 -8.46
CA GLU A 53 -5.44 13.53 -8.94
C GLU A 53 -5.82 12.24 -8.23
N SER A 54 -4.84 11.38 -7.92
CA SER A 54 -5.07 10.13 -7.19
C SER A 54 -5.55 10.41 -5.77
N ARG A 55 -4.94 11.39 -5.09
CA ARG A 55 -5.34 11.82 -3.76
C ARG A 55 -6.71 12.48 -3.77
N LEU A 56 -6.96 13.38 -4.73
CA LEU A 56 -8.26 14.00 -4.90
C LEU A 56 -9.34 12.95 -5.17
N ALA A 57 -9.06 11.96 -6.01
CA ALA A 57 -9.97 10.85 -6.25
C ALA A 57 -10.23 10.03 -4.99
N ALA A 58 -9.19 9.76 -4.17
CA ALA A 58 -9.33 9.07 -2.89
C ALA A 58 -10.14 9.90 -1.88
N GLU A 59 -9.89 11.20 -1.80
CA GLU A 59 -10.64 12.12 -0.93
C GLU A 59 -12.11 12.24 -1.34
N LEU A 60 -12.39 12.33 -2.64
CA LEU A 60 -13.74 12.39 -3.18
C LEU A 60 -14.49 11.06 -3.07
N SER A 61 -13.76 9.95 -3.14
CA SER A 61 -14.34 8.60 -2.98
C SER A 61 -14.59 8.26 -1.51
N GLY A 62 -14.02 9.01 -0.59
CA GLY A 62 -14.06 8.69 0.85
C GLY A 62 -13.23 7.43 1.18
N PRO A 63 -13.24 6.99 2.44
CA PRO A 63 -12.71 5.68 2.78
C PRO A 63 -13.45 4.64 1.94
N GLY A 64 -12.73 3.68 1.31
CA GLY A 64 -13.28 2.70 0.37
C GLY A 64 -14.70 2.30 0.74
N THR A 65 -15.63 2.62 -0.15
CA THR A 65 -17.05 2.43 0.10
C THR A 65 -17.47 1.24 -0.70
N ASP A 66 -17.68 0.11 -0.34
CA ASP A 66 -18.08 -1.09 -1.10
C ASP A 66 -19.22 -0.85 -2.12
N GLN A 67 -19.25 0.36 -2.69
CA GLN A 67 -20.19 0.73 -3.75
C GLN A 67 -19.74 0.15 -5.10
N PRO A 68 -20.65 -0.20 -6.01
CA PRO A 68 -20.27 -0.65 -7.33
C PRO A 68 -19.33 0.36 -8.03
N GLY A 69 -18.15 -0.11 -8.42
CA GLY A 69 -17.14 0.71 -9.09
C GLY A 69 -16.14 1.42 -8.16
N SER A 70 -16.27 1.27 -6.84
CA SER A 70 -15.25 1.71 -5.87
C SER A 70 -14.34 0.54 -5.45
N TRP A 71 -13.19 0.87 -4.87
CA TRP A 71 -12.36 -0.12 -4.21
C TRP A 71 -13.00 -0.55 -2.89
N PRO A 72 -12.85 -1.84 -2.48
CA PRO A 72 -13.31 -2.31 -1.18
C PRO A 72 -12.71 -1.51 -0.02
N SER A 73 -13.46 -1.40 1.07
CA SER A 73 -12.99 -0.78 2.30
C SER A 73 -11.90 -1.64 2.98
N TYR A 74 -11.14 -1.04 3.91
CA TYR A 74 -10.18 -1.80 4.73
C TYR A 74 -10.88 -2.95 5.47
N GLU A 75 -12.05 -2.71 6.03
CA GLU A 75 -12.83 -3.70 6.76
C GLU A 75 -13.24 -4.86 5.87
N THR A 76 -13.62 -4.58 4.63
CA THR A 76 -13.98 -5.61 3.63
C THR A 76 -12.77 -6.46 3.26
N TYR A 77 -11.60 -5.84 3.04
CA TYR A 77 -10.38 -6.62 2.81
C TYR A 77 -10.01 -7.49 4.01
N VAL A 78 -10.04 -6.94 5.23
CA VAL A 78 -9.76 -7.70 6.45
C VAL A 78 -10.71 -8.89 6.61
N ALA A 79 -11.99 -8.71 6.29
CA ALA A 79 -12.99 -9.78 6.31
C ALA A 79 -12.69 -10.86 5.25
N ARG A 80 -12.30 -10.47 4.02
CA ARG A 80 -11.89 -11.41 2.95
C ARG A 80 -10.69 -12.24 3.39
N TRP A 81 -9.66 -11.60 3.97
CA TRP A 81 -8.45 -12.30 4.44
C TRP A 81 -8.76 -13.24 5.61
N GLN A 82 -9.67 -12.85 6.51
CA GLN A 82 -10.12 -13.71 7.58
C GLN A 82 -10.87 -14.92 7.05
N ALA A 83 -11.83 -14.69 6.14
CA ALA A 83 -12.60 -15.75 5.52
C ALA A 83 -11.70 -16.75 4.76
N LEU A 84 -10.64 -16.27 4.10
CA LEU A 84 -9.67 -17.12 3.41
C LEU A 84 -8.92 -18.02 4.43
N ALA A 85 -8.44 -17.45 5.52
CA ALA A 85 -7.76 -18.20 6.58
C ALA A 85 -8.70 -19.20 7.28
N ASP A 86 -9.95 -18.81 7.51
CA ASP A 86 -10.96 -19.69 8.13
C ASP A 86 -11.36 -20.84 7.20
N THR A 87 -11.34 -20.62 5.87
CA THR A 87 -11.70 -21.63 4.87
C THR A 87 -10.54 -22.59 4.62
N HIS A 88 -9.31 -22.12 4.74
CA HIS A 88 -8.09 -22.89 4.45
C HIS A 88 -7.10 -22.88 5.63
N PRO A 89 -7.52 -23.27 6.85
CA PRO A 89 -6.69 -23.13 8.06
C PRO A 89 -5.40 -23.94 8.01
N ASP A 90 -5.37 -24.99 7.19
CA ASP A 90 -4.20 -25.89 7.05
C ASP A 90 -3.09 -25.27 6.21
N ILE A 91 -3.40 -24.27 5.36
CA ILE A 91 -2.43 -23.67 4.45
C ILE A 91 -2.38 -22.14 4.49
N VAL A 92 -3.30 -21.47 5.19
CA VAL A 92 -3.33 -20.01 5.30
C VAL A 92 -3.37 -19.57 6.75
N GLN A 93 -2.43 -18.70 7.12
CA GLN A 93 -2.44 -18.01 8.41
C GLN A 93 -2.49 -16.50 8.20
N LYS A 94 -3.45 -15.83 8.85
CA LYS A 94 -3.51 -14.36 8.90
C LYS A 94 -2.78 -13.85 10.15
N ILE A 95 -1.77 -13.02 9.97
CA ILE A 95 -0.86 -12.57 11.03
C ILE A 95 -0.89 -11.04 11.07
N GLN A 96 -1.10 -10.47 12.26
CA GLN A 96 -0.88 -9.04 12.47
C GLN A 96 0.62 -8.78 12.64
N ILE A 97 1.21 -8.04 11.70
CA ILE A 97 2.64 -7.70 11.71
C ILE A 97 2.93 -6.31 12.28
N GLY A 98 1.89 -5.52 12.52
CA GLY A 98 2.06 -4.17 13.08
C GLY A 98 0.74 -3.44 13.22
N THR A 99 0.87 -2.15 13.54
CA THR A 99 -0.25 -1.22 13.65
C THR A 99 0.13 0.10 12.99
N SER A 100 -0.77 0.64 12.20
CA SER A 100 -0.59 1.93 11.53
C SER A 100 -0.68 3.11 12.50
N VAL A 101 -0.28 4.30 12.05
CA VAL A 101 -0.38 5.55 12.85
C VAL A 101 -1.83 5.83 13.30
N LEU A 102 -2.82 5.43 12.49
CA LEU A 102 -4.24 5.58 12.83
C LEU A 102 -4.80 4.40 13.65
N GLY A 103 -3.95 3.52 14.17
CA GLY A 103 -4.38 2.39 15.01
C GLY A 103 -4.96 1.20 14.23
N ARG A 104 -4.91 1.18 12.89
CA ARG A 104 -5.35 0.04 12.09
C ARG A 104 -4.29 -1.05 12.11
N ALA A 105 -4.72 -2.30 12.23
CA ALA A 105 -3.82 -3.44 12.14
C ALA A 105 -3.20 -3.55 10.74
N ILE A 106 -1.92 -3.89 10.66
CA ILE A 106 -1.24 -4.24 9.42
C ILE A 106 -1.17 -5.75 9.36
N TRP A 107 -1.78 -6.32 8.32
CA TRP A 107 -1.93 -7.76 8.17
C TRP A 107 -0.98 -8.33 7.13
N CYS A 108 -0.57 -9.56 7.35
CA CYS A 108 0.11 -10.41 6.39
C CYS A 108 -0.55 -11.77 6.37
N LEU A 109 -0.62 -12.39 5.20
CA LEU A 109 -1.04 -13.77 5.03
C LEU A 109 0.20 -14.62 4.78
N LYS A 110 0.42 -15.66 5.58
CA LYS A 110 1.39 -16.71 5.27
C LYS A 110 0.65 -17.86 4.61
N ILE A 111 1.13 -18.30 3.45
CA ILE A 111 0.57 -19.42 2.69
C ILE A 111 1.69 -20.45 2.49
N SER A 112 1.50 -21.64 3.04
CA SER A 112 2.43 -22.76 3.06
C SER A 112 1.63 -24.00 3.49
N ASP A 113 2.12 -25.19 3.27
CA ASP A 113 1.49 -26.43 3.77
C ASP A 113 1.53 -26.55 5.31
N ASN A 114 2.41 -25.77 5.97
CA ASN A 114 2.48 -25.64 7.43
C ASN A 114 2.57 -24.18 7.89
N PRO A 115 1.52 -23.35 7.70
CA PRO A 115 1.61 -21.89 7.84
C PRO A 115 1.92 -21.43 9.27
N GLY A 116 1.69 -22.29 10.27
CA GLY A 116 2.01 -22.04 11.69
C GLY A 116 3.45 -22.30 12.09
N LEU A 117 4.26 -22.89 11.21
CA LEU A 117 5.66 -23.27 11.47
C LEU A 117 6.61 -22.45 10.60
N GLN A 118 7.83 -22.26 11.10
CA GLN A 118 8.95 -21.81 10.31
C GLN A 118 9.69 -23.05 9.79
N GLU A 119 9.73 -23.21 8.49
CA GLU A 119 10.34 -24.35 7.85
C GLU A 119 11.66 -23.98 7.16
N ASN A 120 12.44 -25.00 6.78
CA ASN A 120 13.68 -24.75 6.02
C ASN A 120 13.39 -24.74 4.51
N GLU A 121 12.47 -23.86 4.13
CA GLU A 121 12.01 -23.64 2.77
C GLU A 121 12.35 -22.24 2.30
N PRO A 122 12.44 -22.03 0.98
CA PRO A 122 12.58 -20.67 0.45
C PRO A 122 11.37 -19.82 0.79
N GLU A 123 11.64 -18.59 1.23
CA GLU A 123 10.60 -17.60 1.49
C GLU A 123 10.44 -16.62 0.32
N ILE A 124 9.21 -16.32 -0.05
CA ILE A 124 8.90 -15.25 -0.99
C ILE A 124 7.91 -14.27 -0.36
N LYS A 125 8.17 -12.98 -0.51
CA LYS A 125 7.30 -11.95 0.02
C LYS A 125 6.76 -11.05 -1.09
N PHE A 126 5.44 -10.89 -1.12
CA PHE A 126 4.73 -9.90 -1.91
C PHE A 126 4.22 -8.80 -0.99
N SER A 127 4.65 -7.57 -1.21
CA SER A 127 4.15 -6.39 -0.50
C SER A 127 3.47 -5.45 -1.48
N ALA A 128 2.34 -4.91 -1.09
CA ALA A 128 1.61 -3.93 -1.87
C ALA A 128 1.19 -2.74 -1.00
N ALA A 129 0.74 -1.67 -1.65
CA ALA A 129 0.22 -0.47 -1.00
C ALA A 129 1.15 0.09 0.09
N ILE A 130 2.44 0.13 -0.19
CA ILE A 130 3.39 0.83 0.68
C ILE A 130 2.98 2.31 0.85
N HIS A 131 2.32 2.86 -0.16
CA HIS A 131 1.50 4.06 -0.06
C HIS A 131 0.03 3.64 -0.10
N GLY A 132 -0.76 4.17 0.82
CA GLY A 132 -2.15 3.72 1.06
C GLY A 132 -3.15 3.97 -0.08
N ASP A 133 -2.77 4.71 -1.10
CA ASP A 133 -3.56 5.01 -2.31
C ASP A 133 -3.31 4.03 -3.48
N GLU A 134 -2.38 3.09 -3.31
CA GLU A 134 -2.05 2.08 -4.33
C GLU A 134 -3.02 0.88 -4.27
N THR A 135 -4.30 1.15 -4.38
CA THR A 135 -5.39 0.19 -4.17
C THR A 135 -5.36 -1.01 -5.12
N THR A 136 -4.88 -0.82 -6.36
CA THR A 136 -4.70 -1.91 -7.33
C THR A 136 -3.77 -3.00 -6.78
N GLY A 137 -2.70 -2.59 -6.08
CA GLY A 137 -1.75 -3.52 -5.48
C GLY A 137 -2.39 -4.39 -4.39
N ILE A 138 -3.26 -3.80 -3.56
CA ILE A 138 -4.01 -4.53 -2.51
C ILE A 138 -4.88 -5.61 -3.16
N GLU A 139 -5.64 -5.25 -4.18
CA GLU A 139 -6.53 -6.19 -4.86
C GLU A 139 -5.76 -7.31 -5.56
N LEU A 140 -4.66 -7.01 -6.25
CA LEU A 140 -3.84 -8.02 -6.94
C LEU A 140 -3.22 -9.00 -5.94
N THR A 141 -2.67 -8.52 -4.84
CA THR A 141 -2.07 -9.40 -3.83
C THR A 141 -3.12 -10.20 -3.06
N THR A 142 -4.30 -9.61 -2.82
CA THR A 142 -5.44 -10.34 -2.25
C THR A 142 -5.88 -11.47 -3.19
N ARG A 143 -6.03 -11.19 -4.50
CA ARG A 143 -6.37 -12.22 -5.49
C ARG A 143 -5.30 -13.28 -5.65
N LEU A 144 -4.02 -12.93 -5.49
CA LEU A 144 -2.95 -13.91 -5.47
C LEU A 144 -3.11 -14.88 -4.30
N ALA A 145 -3.41 -14.39 -3.10
CA ALA A 145 -3.67 -15.23 -1.95
C ALA A 145 -4.87 -16.16 -2.17
N GLU A 146 -5.97 -15.60 -2.69
CA GLU A 146 -7.18 -16.36 -3.03
C GLU A 146 -6.89 -17.42 -4.11
N LEU A 147 -6.08 -17.08 -5.14
CA LEU A 147 -5.68 -18.01 -6.19
C LEU A 147 -4.91 -19.20 -5.62
N LEU A 148 -3.89 -18.94 -4.80
CA LEU A 148 -3.08 -19.99 -4.20
C LEU A 148 -3.94 -20.89 -3.32
N ALA A 149 -4.69 -20.33 -2.39
CA ALA A 149 -5.45 -21.09 -1.41
C ALA A 149 -6.62 -21.89 -2.04
N ASN A 150 -7.42 -21.26 -2.87
CA ASN A 150 -8.61 -21.91 -3.45
C ASN A 150 -8.28 -22.98 -4.49
N ASN A 151 -7.10 -22.89 -5.13
CA ASN A 151 -6.73 -23.85 -6.18
C ASN A 151 -5.63 -24.83 -5.71
N TYR A 152 -5.14 -24.71 -4.49
CA TYR A 152 -4.18 -25.63 -3.90
C TYR A 152 -4.56 -27.12 -4.06
N PRO A 153 -5.82 -27.53 -3.75
CA PRO A 153 -6.20 -28.93 -3.84
C PRO A 153 -6.40 -29.46 -5.27
N VAL A 154 -6.45 -28.58 -6.30
CA VAL A 154 -6.87 -28.96 -7.65
C VAL A 154 -5.85 -28.65 -8.74
N ASP A 155 -4.95 -27.68 -8.55
CA ASP A 155 -3.87 -27.38 -9.51
C ASP A 155 -2.52 -27.87 -8.97
N PRO A 156 -1.91 -28.91 -9.55
CA PRO A 156 -0.65 -29.46 -9.07
C PRO A 156 0.52 -28.48 -9.08
N ARG A 157 0.46 -27.42 -9.92
CA ARG A 157 1.52 -26.40 -9.97
C ARG A 157 1.42 -25.48 -8.75
N LEU A 158 0.19 -25.12 -8.38
CA LEU A 158 -0.06 -24.29 -7.20
C LEU A 158 0.16 -25.08 -5.92
N ALA A 159 -0.23 -26.35 -5.90
CA ALA A 159 0.12 -27.27 -4.82
C ALA A 159 1.62 -27.33 -4.60
N SER A 160 2.39 -27.56 -5.67
CA SER A 160 3.86 -27.58 -5.57
C SER A 160 4.47 -26.28 -5.07
N LEU A 161 3.87 -25.12 -5.36
CA LEU A 161 4.34 -23.85 -4.81
C LEU A 161 4.04 -23.74 -3.30
N VAL A 162 2.86 -24.13 -2.86
CA VAL A 162 2.45 -24.07 -1.45
C VAL A 162 3.18 -25.11 -0.60
N ASP A 163 3.48 -26.30 -1.17
CA ASP A 163 4.19 -27.40 -0.50
C ASP A 163 5.71 -27.18 -0.36
N ASN A 164 6.30 -26.20 -1.06
CA ASN A 164 7.75 -26.03 -1.11
C ASN A 164 8.20 -24.58 -0.90
N LEU A 165 7.29 -23.66 -0.60
CA LEU A 165 7.60 -22.26 -0.39
C LEU A 165 6.76 -21.67 0.74
N GLU A 166 7.38 -20.89 1.61
CA GLU A 166 6.67 -20.00 2.50
C GLU A 166 6.34 -18.70 1.77
N THR A 167 5.09 -18.54 1.34
CA THR A 167 4.63 -17.34 0.63
C THR A 167 4.00 -16.35 1.61
N TRP A 168 4.62 -15.18 1.71
CA TRP A 168 4.16 -14.07 2.56
C TRP A 168 3.50 -12.99 1.70
N ILE A 169 2.23 -12.71 1.92
CA ILE A 169 1.47 -11.70 1.20
C ILE A 169 1.05 -10.61 2.19
N CYS A 170 1.62 -9.39 2.03
CA CYS A 170 1.31 -8.21 2.82
C CYS A 170 0.57 -7.20 1.92
N PRO A 171 -0.76 -7.26 1.86
CA PRO A 171 -1.57 -6.44 0.95
C PRO A 171 -1.58 -4.98 1.34
#